data_d5da0d00f6a490e4471285023e04b7a4
#
_entry.id   d5da0d00f6a490e4471285023e04b7a4
#
_cell.length_a   1.000
_cell.length_b   1.000
_cell.length_c   1.000
_cell.angle_alpha   90.00
_cell.angle_beta   90.00
_cell.angle_gamma   90.00
#
_symmetry.space_group_name_H-M   'P 1'
#
loop_
_entity.id
_entity.type
_entity.pdbx_description
1 polymer ?
#
loop_
_entity_poly.entity_id
_entity_poly.type
_entity_poly.pdbx_seq_one_letter_code
_entity_poly.pdbx_strand_id
1 'polypeptide(L)'
;KASAYYKHKGFKNVYQLEGGIINYARQVKSQGLENKFIGKNFVFDERRSEKISDDIIANCHQCGAPADVHVNCANEACHLLFIQCEICKIEMNGCCSSNCKEINSLPYHQQKLLRKGQGNSNDIFKKGRAEHLSKGKDLRNIFNIINKD
;
A
#
# COMPACT_ATOMS: atom_id res chain seq x y z
N LYS A 1 -8.15 -20.89 0.33
CA LYS A 1 -8.33 -20.67 1.79
C LYS A 1 -9.43 -19.65 2.10
N ALA A 2 -9.44 -18.46 1.45
CA ALA A 2 -10.45 -17.40 1.72
C ALA A 2 -11.88 -17.87 1.42
N SER A 3 -12.13 -18.48 0.26
CA SER A 3 -13.47 -18.95 -0.10
C SER A 3 -14.02 -20.01 0.85
N ALA A 4 -13.17 -20.94 1.31
CA ALA A 4 -13.56 -21.92 2.31
C ALA A 4 -13.93 -21.25 3.65
N TYR A 5 -13.17 -20.25 4.08
CA TYR A 5 -13.46 -19.47 5.27
C TYR A 5 -14.82 -18.77 5.19
N TYR A 6 -15.10 -18.06 4.09
CA TYR A 6 -16.38 -17.36 3.94
C TYR A 6 -17.58 -18.33 3.86
N LYS A 7 -17.42 -19.48 3.17
CA LYS A 7 -18.45 -20.52 3.18
C LYS A 7 -18.71 -21.05 4.59
N HIS A 8 -17.65 -21.30 5.37
CA HIS A 8 -17.76 -21.70 6.77
C HIS A 8 -18.47 -20.65 7.63
N LYS A 9 -18.30 -19.36 7.32
CA LYS A 9 -19.00 -18.23 7.97
C LYS A 9 -20.45 -18.05 7.52
N GLY A 10 -20.99 -18.94 6.68
CA GLY A 10 -22.39 -18.94 6.25
C GLY A 10 -22.71 -18.11 5.01
N PHE A 11 -21.69 -17.54 4.34
CA PHE A 11 -21.92 -16.86 3.05
C PHE A 11 -22.28 -17.88 1.99
N LYS A 12 -23.47 -17.74 1.37
CA LYS A 12 -23.98 -18.66 0.34
C LYS A 12 -23.31 -18.44 -1.01
N ASN A 13 -23.12 -17.19 -1.42
CA ASN A 13 -22.60 -16.79 -2.72
C ASN A 13 -21.11 -16.44 -2.59
N VAL A 14 -20.25 -17.45 -2.63
CA VAL A 14 -18.80 -17.28 -2.59
C VAL A 14 -18.18 -17.83 -3.85
N TYR A 15 -17.66 -16.94 -4.67
CA TYR A 15 -17.03 -17.25 -5.95
C TYR A 15 -15.53 -17.07 -5.89
N GLN A 16 -14.83 -17.72 -6.77
CA GLN A 16 -13.40 -17.54 -6.98
C GLN A 16 -13.17 -17.24 -8.46
N LEU A 17 -12.44 -16.16 -8.73
CA LEU A 17 -12.09 -15.78 -10.08
C LEU A 17 -11.07 -16.77 -10.66
N GLU A 18 -11.44 -17.48 -11.73
CA GLU A 18 -10.57 -18.43 -12.40
C GLU A 18 -9.36 -17.73 -13.02
N GLY A 19 -8.16 -18.27 -12.77
CA GLY A 19 -6.91 -17.68 -13.23
C GLY A 19 -6.52 -16.35 -12.54
N GLY A 20 -7.34 -15.90 -11.57
CA GLY A 20 -7.07 -14.71 -10.77
C GLY A 20 -7.18 -13.40 -11.54
N ILE A 21 -6.82 -12.28 -10.89
CA ILE A 21 -7.00 -10.93 -11.42
C ILE A 21 -6.18 -10.67 -12.70
N ILE A 22 -5.03 -11.30 -12.84
CA ILE A 22 -4.18 -11.15 -14.04
C ILE A 22 -4.86 -11.73 -15.29
N ASN A 23 -5.44 -12.93 -15.16
CA ASN A 23 -6.15 -13.56 -16.25
C ASN A 23 -7.42 -12.76 -16.62
N TYR A 24 -8.14 -12.26 -15.61
CA TYR A 24 -9.25 -11.33 -15.80
C TYR A 24 -8.83 -10.11 -16.64
N ALA A 25 -7.76 -9.40 -16.23
CA ALA A 25 -7.29 -8.21 -16.94
C ALA A 25 -6.89 -8.51 -18.39
N ARG A 26 -6.26 -9.67 -18.66
CA ARG A 26 -5.91 -10.11 -20.01
C ARG A 26 -7.15 -10.38 -20.84
N GLN A 27 -8.15 -11.07 -20.29
CA GLN A 27 -9.39 -11.39 -21.03
C GLN A 27 -10.18 -10.12 -21.33
N VAL A 28 -10.37 -9.23 -20.37
CA VAL A 28 -11.04 -7.94 -20.56
C VAL A 28 -10.39 -7.17 -21.70
N LYS A 29 -9.07 -7.06 -21.70
CA LYS A 29 -8.30 -6.36 -22.74
C LYS A 29 -8.42 -7.05 -24.12
N SER A 30 -8.29 -8.37 -24.16
CA SER A 30 -8.32 -9.12 -25.44
C SER A 30 -9.70 -9.15 -26.09
N GLN A 31 -10.76 -9.10 -25.29
CA GLN A 31 -12.14 -9.15 -25.76
C GLN A 31 -12.80 -7.78 -25.90
N GLY A 32 -12.07 -6.69 -25.58
CA GLY A 32 -12.59 -5.32 -25.61
C GLY A 32 -13.73 -5.08 -24.62
N LEU A 33 -13.76 -5.82 -23.50
CA LEU A 33 -14.78 -5.68 -22.48
C LEU A 33 -14.47 -4.52 -21.54
N GLU A 34 -15.51 -3.99 -20.90
CA GLU A 34 -15.35 -2.98 -19.86
C GLU A 34 -14.64 -3.57 -18.63
N ASN A 35 -13.55 -2.93 -18.19
CA ASN A 35 -12.85 -3.32 -16.99
C ASN A 35 -13.63 -2.86 -15.75
N LYS A 36 -14.08 -3.80 -14.93
CA LYS A 36 -14.80 -3.52 -13.68
C LYS A 36 -13.87 -3.42 -12.46
N PHE A 37 -12.58 -3.72 -12.62
CA PHE A 37 -11.60 -3.55 -11.54
C PHE A 37 -11.02 -2.15 -11.57
N ILE A 38 -11.07 -1.45 -10.45
CA ILE A 38 -10.60 -0.07 -10.31
C ILE A 38 -9.30 -0.07 -9.49
N GLY A 39 -8.23 0.51 -10.04
CA GLY A 39 -6.96 0.72 -9.36
C GLY A 39 -5.89 -0.35 -9.63
N LYS A 40 -4.96 -0.49 -8.69
CA LYS A 40 -3.84 -1.45 -8.73
C LYS A 40 -4.08 -2.63 -7.79
N ASN A 41 -3.64 -3.80 -8.23
CA ASN A 41 -3.54 -4.97 -7.36
C ASN A 41 -2.18 -4.99 -6.66
N PHE A 42 -2.16 -5.02 -5.32
CA PHE A 42 -0.94 -5.19 -4.57
C PHE A 42 -0.48 -6.64 -4.63
N VAL A 43 0.80 -6.86 -4.94
CA VAL A 43 1.43 -8.18 -4.97
C VAL A 43 2.58 -8.24 -3.99
N PHE A 44 2.75 -9.39 -3.33
CA PHE A 44 3.77 -9.61 -2.30
C PHE A 44 5.09 -10.11 -2.89
N ASP A 45 5.48 -9.59 -4.05
CA ASP A 45 6.76 -9.85 -4.69
C ASP A 45 7.49 -8.55 -5.05
N GLU A 46 8.63 -8.63 -5.72
CA GLU A 46 9.45 -7.47 -6.07
C GLU A 46 8.74 -6.43 -6.94
N ARG A 47 7.70 -6.82 -7.67
CA ARG A 47 6.86 -5.91 -8.46
C ARG A 47 6.04 -4.98 -7.58
N ARG A 48 5.72 -5.36 -6.34
CA ARG A 48 4.91 -4.67 -5.32
C ARG A 48 3.48 -4.34 -5.73
N SER A 49 3.24 -4.08 -7.00
CA SER A 49 1.90 -3.80 -7.52
C SER A 49 1.81 -4.13 -9.00
N GLU A 50 0.60 -4.46 -9.44
CA GLU A 50 0.28 -4.67 -10.83
C GLU A 50 -0.90 -3.79 -11.22
N LYS A 51 -0.72 -3.00 -12.28
CA LYS A 51 -1.73 -2.06 -12.76
C LYS A 51 -2.80 -2.83 -13.52
N ILE A 52 -4.03 -2.77 -13.02
CA ILE A 52 -5.19 -3.42 -13.64
C ILE A 52 -6.07 -2.40 -14.36
N SER A 53 -6.19 -1.17 -13.81
CA SER A 53 -6.82 -0.03 -14.48
C SER A 53 -5.93 1.22 -14.37
N ASP A 54 -6.30 2.28 -15.09
CA ASP A 54 -5.57 3.56 -15.02
C ASP A 54 -6.00 4.43 -13.82
N ASP A 55 -7.01 3.99 -13.09
CA ASP A 55 -7.55 4.73 -11.97
C ASP A 55 -6.60 4.71 -10.77
N ILE A 56 -6.50 5.85 -10.09
CA ILE A 56 -5.76 6.01 -8.86
C ILE A 56 -6.77 6.24 -7.74
N ILE A 57 -7.00 5.22 -6.91
CA ILE A 57 -7.96 5.26 -5.81
C ILE A 57 -7.31 5.57 -4.45
N ALA A 58 -5.99 5.50 -4.38
CA ALA A 58 -5.22 5.76 -3.16
C ALA A 58 -4.65 7.18 -3.16
N ASN A 59 -4.18 7.59 -1.99
CA ASN A 59 -3.61 8.91 -1.79
C ASN A 59 -2.23 8.81 -1.13
N CYS A 60 -1.37 9.75 -1.45
CA CYS A 60 -0.11 9.94 -0.76
C CYS A 60 -0.34 10.12 0.75
N HIS A 61 0.32 9.33 1.57
CA HIS A 61 0.14 9.37 3.02
C HIS A 61 0.66 10.67 3.66
N GLN A 62 1.47 11.44 2.94
CA GLN A 62 2.04 12.70 3.44
C GLN A 62 1.23 13.91 3.04
N CYS A 63 0.98 14.11 1.74
CA CYS A 63 0.28 15.32 1.24
C CYS A 63 -1.19 15.10 0.88
N GLY A 64 -1.64 13.84 0.79
CA GLY A 64 -3.02 13.51 0.41
C GLY A 64 -3.31 13.60 -1.10
N ALA A 65 -2.35 13.93 -1.93
CA ALA A 65 -2.53 13.94 -3.38
C ALA A 65 -2.76 12.51 -3.92
N PRO A 66 -3.52 12.32 -5.01
CA PRO A 66 -3.71 11.01 -5.61
C PRO A 66 -2.36 10.36 -5.93
N ALA A 67 -2.14 9.16 -5.42
CA ALA A 67 -0.93 8.38 -5.63
C ALA A 67 -1.16 6.92 -5.29
N ASP A 68 -0.48 6.02 -5.99
CA ASP A 68 -0.60 4.59 -5.82
C ASP A 68 0.77 3.87 -5.79
N VAL A 69 1.85 4.64 -5.68
CA VAL A 69 3.21 4.11 -5.63
C VAL A 69 3.55 3.71 -4.20
N HIS A 70 3.78 2.41 -3.99
CA HIS A 70 4.21 1.86 -2.72
C HIS A 70 5.73 1.95 -2.59
N VAL A 71 6.19 2.52 -1.51
CA VAL A 71 7.62 2.66 -1.19
C VAL A 71 7.89 2.17 0.23
N ASN A 72 9.08 1.63 0.46
CA ASN A 72 9.59 1.41 1.81
C ASN A 72 10.33 2.65 2.27
N CYS A 73 10.17 3.02 3.55
CA CYS A 73 10.92 4.11 4.14
C CYS A 73 12.42 3.89 3.95
N ALA A 74 13.12 4.91 3.45
CA ALA A 74 14.56 4.87 3.19
C ALA A 74 15.39 4.68 4.47
N ASN A 75 14.86 5.04 5.64
CA ASN A 75 15.46 4.68 6.92
C ASN A 75 15.31 3.18 7.14
N GLU A 76 16.42 2.44 7.02
CA GLU A 76 16.45 0.98 7.17
C GLU A 76 15.97 0.48 8.53
N ALA A 77 16.10 1.29 9.60
CA ALA A 77 15.58 0.93 10.92
C ALA A 77 14.04 1.01 10.97
N CYS A 78 13.43 1.85 10.13
CA CYS A 78 11.99 2.00 10.03
C CYS A 78 11.38 1.03 9.01
N HIS A 79 11.86 1.08 7.77
CA HIS A 79 11.44 0.24 6.63
C HIS A 79 9.91 0.13 6.42
N LEU A 80 9.15 1.14 6.89
CA LEU A 80 7.69 1.17 6.79
C LEU A 80 7.27 1.21 5.32
N LEU A 81 6.38 0.31 4.91
CA LEU A 81 5.73 0.35 3.60
C LEU A 81 4.58 1.36 3.63
N PHE A 82 4.58 2.32 2.70
CA PHE A 82 3.55 3.36 2.60
C PHE A 82 3.40 3.86 1.17
N ILE A 83 2.37 4.68 0.91
CA ILE A 83 2.14 5.29 -0.40
C ILE A 83 2.71 6.71 -0.39
N GLN A 84 3.55 7.02 -1.38
CA GLN A 84 4.22 8.31 -1.50
C GLN A 84 4.19 8.80 -2.96
N CYS A 85 3.77 10.04 -3.21
CA CYS A 85 3.87 10.66 -4.52
C CYS A 85 5.32 11.10 -4.80
N GLU A 86 5.66 11.34 -6.06
CA GLU A 86 7.03 11.70 -6.46
C GLU A 86 7.51 13.00 -5.81
N ILE A 87 6.63 14.01 -5.64
CA ILE A 87 6.99 15.27 -4.97
C ILE A 87 7.42 15.00 -3.52
N CYS A 88 6.58 14.33 -2.75
CA CYS A 88 6.90 13.98 -1.36
C CYS A 88 8.11 13.05 -1.26
N LYS A 89 8.33 12.18 -2.23
CA LYS A 89 9.49 11.30 -2.26
C LYS A 89 10.79 12.09 -2.40
N ILE A 90 10.80 13.11 -3.24
CA ILE A 90 11.95 14.01 -3.39
C ILE A 90 12.14 14.84 -2.10
N GLU A 91 11.08 15.49 -1.63
CA GLU A 91 11.13 16.35 -0.44
C GLU A 91 11.58 15.60 0.82
N MET A 92 11.10 14.37 0.99
CA MET A 92 11.35 13.54 2.18
C MET A 92 12.48 12.52 1.99
N ASN A 93 13.20 12.56 0.87
CA ASN A 93 14.23 11.58 0.52
C ASN A 93 13.76 10.13 0.69
N GLY A 94 12.53 9.82 0.27
CA GLY A 94 11.93 8.50 0.40
C GLY A 94 11.59 8.08 1.84
N CYS A 95 11.63 9.00 2.81
CA CYS A 95 11.34 8.73 4.22
C CYS A 95 9.89 9.01 4.57
N CYS A 96 9.35 8.25 5.53
CA CYS A 96 7.96 8.38 5.97
C CYS A 96 7.72 9.57 6.92
N SER A 97 8.76 10.10 7.56
CA SER A 97 8.70 11.21 8.51
C SER A 97 9.99 12.04 8.52
N SER A 98 9.92 13.25 9.07
CA SER A 98 11.08 14.13 9.25
C SER A 98 12.17 13.46 10.09
N ASN A 99 11.80 12.79 11.17
CA ASN A 99 12.75 12.04 12.01
C ASN A 99 13.47 10.94 11.20
N CYS A 100 12.74 10.19 10.36
CA CYS A 100 13.38 9.21 9.48
C CYS A 100 14.31 9.86 8.45
N LYS A 101 13.95 11.04 7.93
CA LYS A 101 14.79 11.81 7.02
C LYS A 101 16.08 12.29 7.69
N GLU A 102 15.99 12.77 8.92
CA GLU A 102 17.16 13.18 9.72
C GLU A 102 18.10 11.99 9.95
N ILE A 103 17.57 10.86 10.41
CA ILE A 103 18.35 9.63 10.63
C ILE A 103 18.99 9.15 9.31
N ASN A 104 18.26 9.18 8.21
CA ASN A 104 18.74 8.75 6.90
C ASN A 104 19.84 9.68 6.35
N SER A 105 19.90 10.93 6.78
CA SER A 105 20.94 11.87 6.38
C SER A 105 22.26 11.69 7.14
N LEU A 106 22.26 10.94 8.22
CA LEU A 106 23.47 10.67 9.02
C LEU A 106 24.43 9.73 8.25
N PRO A 107 25.74 9.81 8.52
CA PRO A 107 26.70 8.83 8.02
C PRO A 107 26.30 7.40 8.39
N TYR A 108 26.53 6.46 7.47
CA TYR A 108 26.08 5.06 7.62
C TYR A 108 26.51 4.41 8.96
N HIS A 109 27.72 4.69 9.44
CA HIS A 109 28.18 4.14 10.72
C HIS A 109 27.35 4.63 11.92
N GLN A 110 26.87 5.88 11.90
CA GLN A 110 25.98 6.42 12.93
C GLN A 110 24.59 5.81 12.85
N GLN A 111 24.04 5.66 11.64
CA GLN A 111 22.77 4.94 11.44
C GLN A 111 22.85 3.51 11.99
N LYS A 112 23.99 2.81 11.78
CA LYS A 112 24.22 1.46 12.30
C LYS A 112 24.29 1.43 13.83
N LEU A 113 24.90 2.43 14.46
CA LEU A 113 24.93 2.55 15.93
C LEU A 113 23.53 2.78 16.51
N LEU A 114 22.73 3.64 15.89
CA LEU A 114 21.36 3.88 16.32
C LEU A 114 20.45 2.62 16.20
N ARG A 115 20.76 1.74 15.26
CA ARG A 115 20.05 0.45 15.10
C ARG A 115 20.49 -0.61 16.10
N LYS A 116 21.72 -0.49 16.65
CA LYS A 116 22.29 -1.45 17.61
C LYS A 116 21.50 -1.39 18.92
N GLY A 117 20.85 -2.48 19.28
CA GLY A 117 20.02 -2.56 20.50
C GLY A 117 18.52 -2.30 20.28
N GLN A 118 18.12 -1.79 19.13
CA GLN A 118 16.73 -1.89 18.72
C GLN A 118 16.50 -3.32 18.23
N GLY A 119 15.73 -4.11 19.01
CA GLY A 119 15.46 -5.50 18.67
C GLY A 119 14.93 -5.61 17.23
N ASN A 120 15.33 -6.66 16.52
CA ASN A 120 14.71 -7.03 15.24
C ASN A 120 13.20 -7.09 15.47
N SER A 121 12.51 -6.02 15.09
CA SER A 121 11.09 -5.96 15.30
C SER A 121 10.43 -6.94 14.35
N ASN A 122 10.03 -8.10 14.86
CA ASN A 122 8.96 -8.91 14.25
C ASN A 122 7.64 -8.10 14.14
N ASP A 123 7.72 -6.82 14.43
CA ASP A 123 6.66 -5.80 14.46
C ASP A 123 6.38 -5.16 13.09
N ILE A 124 6.84 -5.77 12.00
CA ILE A 124 6.63 -5.27 10.62
C ILE A 124 5.14 -4.99 10.33
N PHE A 125 4.25 -5.69 11.03
CA PHE A 125 2.80 -5.58 10.88
C PHE A 125 2.07 -5.02 12.11
N LYS A 126 2.74 -4.35 13.06
CA LYS A 126 2.02 -3.71 14.17
C LYS A 126 1.10 -2.63 13.65
N LYS A 127 -0.20 -2.85 13.91
CA LYS A 127 -1.25 -1.85 13.84
C LYS A 127 -0.79 -0.64 14.67
N GLY A 128 -0.71 0.55 14.10
CA GLY A 128 -0.25 1.74 14.81
C GLY A 128 1.13 2.26 14.37
N ARG A 129 1.94 1.48 13.71
CA ARG A 129 3.25 1.94 13.18
C ARG A 129 3.11 3.07 12.15
N ALA A 130 1.95 3.14 11.50
CA ALA A 130 1.59 4.15 10.51
C ALA A 130 0.68 5.26 11.06
N GLU A 131 0.44 5.35 12.36
CA GLU A 131 -0.46 6.36 12.94
C GLU A 131 -0.06 7.80 12.60
N HIS A 132 1.25 8.07 12.47
CA HIS A 132 1.75 9.37 12.04
C HIS A 132 1.44 9.69 10.56
N LEU A 133 1.10 8.67 9.75
CA LEU A 133 0.69 8.80 8.34
C LEU A 133 -0.84 8.92 8.19
N SER A 134 -1.60 8.50 9.19
CA SER A 134 -3.06 8.41 9.14
C SER A 134 -3.80 9.72 9.37
N LYS A 135 -3.10 10.86 9.45
CA LYS A 135 -3.73 12.20 9.57
C LYS A 135 -4.40 12.70 8.28
N GLY A 136 -4.44 11.90 7.22
CA GLY A 136 -5.09 12.20 5.96
C GLY A 136 -6.41 11.46 5.79
N LYS A 137 -7.52 12.13 6.10
CA LYS A 137 -8.91 11.83 5.71
C LYS A 137 -9.44 10.42 6.00
N ASP A 138 -10.42 10.40 6.88
CA ASP A 138 -11.32 9.29 7.22
C ASP A 138 -11.78 8.54 5.94
N LEU A 139 -11.24 7.37 5.70
CA LEU A 139 -11.60 6.47 4.58
C LEU A 139 -13.11 6.11 4.56
N ARG A 140 -13.84 6.40 5.65
CA ARG A 140 -15.29 6.22 5.75
C ARG A 140 -16.09 7.05 4.75
N ASN A 141 -15.52 8.15 4.24
CA ASN A 141 -16.19 8.98 3.24
C ASN A 141 -16.16 8.38 1.83
N ILE A 142 -15.23 7.47 1.53
CA ILE A 142 -15.16 6.82 0.20
C ILE A 142 -16.26 5.77 0.07
N PHE A 143 -16.57 5.02 1.13
CA PHE A 143 -17.66 4.05 1.13
C PHE A 143 -19.06 4.69 0.98
N ASN A 144 -19.23 5.94 1.44
CA ASN A 144 -20.50 6.66 1.30
C ASN A 144 -20.70 7.27 -0.11
N ILE A 145 -19.66 7.36 -0.92
CA ILE A 145 -19.75 7.83 -2.31
C ILE A 145 -20.14 6.69 -3.25
N ILE A 146 -19.70 5.46 -2.95
CA ILE A 146 -19.96 4.27 -3.78
C ILE A 146 -21.37 3.69 -3.57
N ASN A 147 -22.02 3.97 -2.42
CA ASN A 147 -23.35 3.45 -2.08
C ASN A 147 -24.47 4.49 -2.25
N LYS A 148 -24.28 5.51 -3.09
CA LYS A 148 -25.32 6.52 -3.42
C LYS A 148 -25.79 6.35 -4.87
N ASP A 149 -26.14 5.14 -5.25
CA ASP A 149 -27.05 4.86 -6.39
C ASP A 149 -27.85 3.59 -6.09
#